data_5397d9b7f6b1bc02d4c883d2972aeb35
#
_entry.id   5397d9b7f6b1bc02d4c883d2972aeb35
#
_cell.length_a   1.000
_cell.length_b   1.000
_cell.length_c   1.000
_cell.angle_alpha   90.00
_cell.angle_beta   90.00
_cell.angle_gamma   90.00
#
_symmetry.space_group_name_H-M   'P 1'
#
loop_
_entity.id
_entity.type
_entity.pdbx_description
1 polymer ?
#
loop_
_entity_poly.entity_id
_entity_poly.type
_entity_poly.pdbx_seq_one_letter_code
_entity_poly.pdbx_strand_id
1 'polypeptide(L)'
;GAVGYLVGKPGEGLRCMFHMMNKARIGVGTAATMLGLAGYYASLDYAKNRPQGRILGSSGKDTTLPQVRIIEHADVKRMLLAQKSYCEGALALELYCARMVDEEMTGNAASADEARLILEVLMPIAKSWPSEWCLEANSLAIQVHGGYGYTRDFPVEQYWRDNRLNMIHEGTHGIQAADLLGRKVLMEGGKAWQLLKLKIAVTSKRAAQYAELAGYAGDLDSAVTAVDDATKAAWATGNPNEALANAVPYMQAFGHMVIAWMWLDIAINKIAVQAIYTPATAYFYHYELPKITAWLNVVNSRDLTCANMAEDEF
;
A
#
# COMPACT_ATOMS: atom_id res chain seq x y z
N GLY A 1 10.70 -7.12 -45.05
CA GLY A 1 11.03 -8.29 -44.28
C GLY A 1 11.55 -7.98 -42.90
N ALA A 2 10.67 -7.98 -41.88
CA ALA A 2 11.16 -7.94 -40.49
C ALA A 2 11.82 -9.30 -40.17
N VAL A 3 12.94 -9.25 -39.45
CA VAL A 3 13.64 -10.45 -38.98
C VAL A 3 13.38 -10.58 -37.49
N GLY A 4 12.89 -11.73 -37.05
CA GLY A 4 12.66 -12.05 -35.65
C GLY A 4 13.54 -13.20 -35.17
N TYR A 5 13.90 -13.20 -33.90
CA TYR A 5 14.66 -14.28 -33.25
C TYR A 5 13.83 -14.87 -32.12
N LEU A 6 13.82 -16.21 -32.02
CA LEU A 6 13.14 -16.90 -30.92
C LEU A 6 13.90 -16.69 -29.61
N VAL A 7 13.19 -16.22 -28.58
CA VAL A 7 13.72 -16.13 -27.20
C VAL A 7 13.33 -17.40 -26.44
N GLY A 8 14.31 -18.14 -25.92
CA GLY A 8 14.10 -19.43 -25.27
C GLY A 8 13.78 -20.56 -26.26
N LYS A 9 13.03 -21.54 -25.84
CA LYS A 9 12.61 -22.69 -26.65
C LYS A 9 11.12 -22.60 -26.99
N PRO A 10 10.65 -23.30 -28.06
CA PRO A 10 9.23 -23.43 -28.32
C PRO A 10 8.46 -23.91 -27.05
N GLY A 11 7.36 -23.27 -26.73
CA GLY A 11 6.55 -23.53 -25.52
C GLY A 11 7.01 -22.80 -24.24
N GLU A 12 8.17 -22.13 -24.22
CA GLU A 12 8.67 -21.40 -23.04
C GLU A 12 8.30 -19.91 -22.99
N GLY A 13 7.49 -19.42 -23.92
CA GLY A 13 7.18 -17.99 -24.04
C GLY A 13 6.63 -17.35 -22.77
N LEU A 14 5.69 -18.00 -22.09
CA LEU A 14 5.14 -17.51 -20.81
C LEU A 14 6.22 -17.41 -19.73
N ARG A 15 7.11 -18.40 -19.62
CA ARG A 15 8.22 -18.37 -18.65
C ARG A 15 9.16 -17.18 -18.91
N CYS A 16 9.52 -16.95 -20.17
CA CYS A 16 10.34 -15.82 -20.56
C CYS A 16 9.65 -14.48 -20.28
N MET A 17 8.34 -14.39 -20.54
CA MET A 17 7.52 -13.19 -20.25
C MET A 17 7.45 -12.91 -18.73
N PHE A 18 7.25 -13.92 -17.89
CA PHE A 18 7.20 -13.73 -16.44
C PHE A 18 8.50 -13.22 -15.85
N HIS A 19 9.65 -13.51 -16.45
CA HIS A 19 10.92 -12.92 -16.03
C HIS A 19 10.93 -11.39 -16.17
N MET A 20 10.30 -10.85 -17.21
CA MET A 20 10.13 -9.41 -17.41
C MET A 20 9.01 -8.83 -16.52
N MET A 21 7.90 -9.55 -16.36
CA MET A 21 6.71 -9.06 -15.65
C MET A 21 6.94 -8.77 -14.17
N ASN A 22 7.83 -9.49 -13.50
CA ASN A 22 8.13 -9.22 -12.09
C ASN A 22 8.67 -7.80 -11.89
N LYS A 23 9.57 -7.34 -12.76
CA LYS A 23 10.06 -5.95 -12.73
C LYS A 23 9.00 -4.94 -13.18
N ALA A 24 8.16 -5.30 -14.17
CA ALA A 24 7.06 -4.45 -14.63
C ALA A 24 6.04 -4.15 -13.53
N ARG A 25 5.80 -5.07 -12.59
CA ARG A 25 4.89 -4.87 -11.46
C ARG A 25 5.31 -3.71 -10.54
N ILE A 26 6.60 -3.55 -10.27
CA ILE A 26 7.13 -2.37 -9.54
C ILE A 26 6.83 -1.10 -10.35
N GLY A 27 7.04 -1.12 -11.67
CA GLY A 27 6.71 0.00 -12.54
C GLY A 27 5.25 0.41 -12.48
N VAL A 28 4.32 -0.55 -12.38
CA VAL A 28 2.87 -0.28 -12.22
C VAL A 28 2.58 0.38 -10.86
N GLY A 29 3.15 -0.14 -9.76
CA GLY A 29 3.03 0.48 -8.44
C GLY A 29 3.60 1.90 -8.42
N THR A 30 4.77 2.09 -9.04
CA THR A 30 5.40 3.42 -9.18
C THR A 30 4.51 4.38 -9.98
N ALA A 31 3.92 3.94 -11.10
CA ALA A 31 3.00 4.76 -11.89
C ALA A 31 1.77 5.19 -11.08
N ALA A 32 1.18 4.25 -10.33
CA ALA A 32 0.07 4.55 -9.44
C ALA A 32 0.46 5.57 -8.35
N THR A 33 1.63 5.40 -7.77
CA THR A 33 2.18 6.31 -6.75
C THR A 33 2.39 7.72 -7.29
N MET A 34 2.96 7.85 -8.49
CA MET A 34 3.21 9.17 -9.11
C MET A 34 1.90 9.89 -9.46
N LEU A 35 0.88 9.17 -9.97
CA LEU A 35 -0.46 9.74 -10.19
C LEU A 35 -1.13 10.17 -8.87
N GLY A 36 -0.98 9.37 -7.82
CA GLY A 36 -1.43 9.73 -6.47
C GLY A 36 -0.76 11.01 -5.96
N LEU A 37 0.57 11.12 -6.08
CA LEU A 37 1.33 12.30 -5.70
C LEU A 37 0.92 13.54 -6.50
N ALA A 38 0.69 13.41 -7.81
CA ALA A 38 0.20 14.51 -8.64
C ALA A 38 -1.15 15.04 -8.13
N GLY A 39 -2.09 14.15 -7.79
CA GLY A 39 -3.37 14.51 -7.18
C GLY A 39 -3.20 15.16 -5.81
N TYR A 40 -2.32 14.62 -4.97
CA TYR A 40 -2.02 15.19 -3.65
C TYR A 40 -1.48 16.61 -3.74
N TYR A 41 -0.49 16.87 -4.60
CA TYR A 41 0.06 18.21 -4.74
C TYR A 41 -0.93 19.21 -5.33
N ALA A 42 -1.74 18.80 -6.30
CA ALA A 42 -2.81 19.63 -6.85
C ALA A 42 -3.86 20.00 -5.77
N SER A 43 -4.28 19.01 -4.96
CA SER A 43 -5.26 19.24 -3.89
C SER A 43 -4.69 20.07 -2.74
N LEU A 44 -3.40 19.91 -2.42
CA LEU A 44 -2.71 20.69 -1.41
C LEU A 44 -2.61 22.17 -1.81
N ASP A 45 -2.24 22.43 -3.07
CA ASP A 45 -2.18 23.79 -3.60
C ASP A 45 -3.57 24.45 -3.60
N TYR A 46 -4.58 23.73 -4.10
CA TYR A 46 -5.96 24.21 -4.07
C TYR A 46 -6.44 24.51 -2.65
N ALA A 47 -6.18 23.62 -1.69
CA ALA A 47 -6.59 23.81 -0.30
C ALA A 47 -5.93 25.01 0.38
N LYS A 48 -4.68 25.35 0.01
CA LYS A 48 -3.96 26.52 0.51
C LYS A 48 -4.49 27.83 -0.05
N ASN A 49 -5.10 27.81 -1.22
CA ASN A 49 -5.49 29.03 -1.94
C ASN A 49 -7.00 29.25 -1.98
N ARG A 50 -7.83 28.24 -1.66
CA ARG A 50 -9.29 28.33 -1.72
C ARG A 50 -9.89 28.83 -0.40
N PRO A 51 -10.44 30.05 -0.32
CA PRO A 51 -11.24 30.49 0.83
C PRO A 51 -12.66 29.92 0.74
N GLN A 52 -13.11 29.20 1.78
CA GLN A 52 -14.48 28.72 1.90
C GLN A 52 -14.82 28.32 3.33
N GLY A 53 -16.00 28.67 3.77
CA GLY A 53 -16.45 28.37 5.12
C GLY A 53 -15.75 29.25 6.19
N ARG A 54 -16.08 28.96 7.44
CA ARG A 54 -15.55 29.63 8.63
C ARG A 54 -15.34 28.61 9.73
N ILE A 55 -14.37 28.83 10.60
CA ILE A 55 -14.14 27.95 11.75
C ILE A 55 -15.28 28.18 12.76
N LEU A 56 -15.80 27.10 13.31
CA LEU A 56 -16.83 27.13 14.35
C LEU A 56 -16.19 27.59 15.67
N GLY A 57 -16.71 28.65 16.24
CA GLY A 57 -16.42 29.07 17.61
C GLY A 57 -17.33 28.38 18.63
N SER A 58 -17.14 28.64 19.92
CA SER A 58 -17.96 28.08 21.01
C SER A 58 -19.45 28.44 20.91
N SER A 59 -19.78 29.57 20.28
CA SER A 59 -21.14 30.06 20.01
C SER A 59 -21.68 29.70 18.63
N GLY A 60 -20.96 28.85 17.88
CA GLY A 60 -21.32 28.47 16.51
C GLY A 60 -20.58 29.28 15.43
N LYS A 61 -21.22 29.40 14.27
CA LYS A 61 -20.64 30.05 13.09
C LYS A 61 -20.88 31.56 13.13
N ASP A 62 -19.80 32.35 13.23
CA ASP A 62 -19.86 33.81 13.09
C ASP A 62 -19.79 34.21 11.62
N THR A 63 -20.91 34.70 11.07
CA THR A 63 -21.03 35.12 9.68
C THR A 63 -20.39 36.48 9.39
N THR A 64 -19.99 37.23 10.41
CA THR A 64 -19.29 38.53 10.25
C THR A 64 -17.81 38.37 9.97
N LEU A 65 -17.23 37.23 10.36
CA LEU A 65 -15.82 36.93 10.09
C LEU A 65 -15.58 36.57 8.61
N PRO A 66 -14.39 36.84 8.06
CA PRO A 66 -14.03 36.41 6.73
C PRO A 66 -13.99 34.91 6.59
N GLN A 67 -14.11 34.40 5.36
CA GLN A 67 -13.89 32.99 5.06
C GLN A 67 -12.42 32.61 5.30
N VAL A 68 -12.19 31.39 5.78
CA VAL A 68 -10.83 30.84 5.94
C VAL A 68 -10.46 29.98 4.74
N ARG A 69 -9.17 29.73 4.52
CA ARG A 69 -8.71 28.78 3.52
C ARG A 69 -9.18 27.38 3.91
N ILE A 70 -9.58 26.55 2.93
CA ILE A 70 -10.15 25.24 3.27
C ILE A 70 -9.15 24.33 3.97
N ILE A 71 -7.84 24.52 3.80
CA ILE A 71 -6.80 23.76 4.53
C ILE A 71 -6.92 23.93 6.07
N GLU A 72 -7.61 24.96 6.56
CA GLU A 72 -7.79 25.20 7.99
C GLU A 72 -8.88 24.30 8.60
N HIS A 73 -9.74 23.69 7.78
CA HIS A 73 -10.76 22.76 8.24
C HIS A 73 -10.17 21.38 8.53
N ALA A 74 -10.58 20.78 9.67
CA ALA A 74 -10.05 19.51 10.13
C ALA A 74 -10.24 18.35 9.13
N ASP A 75 -11.41 18.28 8.46
CA ASP A 75 -11.67 17.21 7.49
C ASP A 75 -10.81 17.36 6.21
N VAL A 76 -10.55 18.59 5.77
CA VAL A 76 -9.61 18.83 4.66
C VAL A 76 -8.20 18.39 5.04
N LYS A 77 -7.76 18.69 6.26
CA LYS A 77 -6.47 18.20 6.79
C LYS A 77 -6.41 16.69 6.84
N ARG A 78 -7.51 16.02 7.27
CA ARG A 78 -7.62 14.56 7.27
C ARG A 78 -7.44 13.99 5.86
N MET A 79 -8.15 14.54 4.86
CA MET A 79 -8.02 14.10 3.47
C MET A 79 -6.62 14.30 2.91
N LEU A 80 -5.97 15.42 3.21
CA LEU A 80 -4.59 15.69 2.80
C LEU A 80 -3.58 14.77 3.51
N LEU A 81 -3.78 14.46 4.80
CA LEU A 81 -2.94 13.51 5.53
C LEU A 81 -3.11 12.08 5.00
N ALA A 82 -4.34 11.67 4.66
CA ALA A 82 -4.59 10.38 4.02
C ALA A 82 -3.81 10.26 2.71
N GLN A 83 -3.99 11.23 1.79
CA GLN A 83 -3.28 11.26 0.52
C GLN A 83 -1.76 11.20 0.70
N LYS A 84 -1.22 12.03 1.60
CA LYS A 84 0.21 12.06 1.90
C LYS A 84 0.71 10.71 2.43
N SER A 85 -0.02 10.12 3.37
CA SER A 85 0.37 8.85 3.99
C SER A 85 0.35 7.69 3.01
N TYR A 86 -0.61 7.66 2.09
CA TYR A 86 -0.69 6.65 1.05
C TYR A 86 0.44 6.82 0.03
N CYS A 87 0.58 8.00 -0.54
CA CYS A 87 1.52 8.23 -1.64
C CYS A 87 2.98 8.16 -1.21
N GLU A 88 3.35 8.78 -0.08
CA GLU A 88 4.74 8.74 0.41
C GLU A 88 5.11 7.37 0.99
N GLY A 89 4.16 6.67 1.64
CA GLY A 89 4.35 5.29 2.09
C GLY A 89 4.53 4.32 0.91
N ALA A 90 3.72 4.48 -0.14
CA ALA A 90 3.88 3.74 -1.39
C ALA A 90 5.25 4.00 -2.04
N LEU A 91 5.65 5.27 -2.15
CA LEU A 91 6.96 5.61 -2.71
C LEU A 91 8.11 4.97 -1.94
N ALA A 92 8.04 4.93 -0.61
CA ALA A 92 9.04 4.27 0.21
C ALA A 92 9.11 2.76 -0.07
N LEU A 93 7.96 2.10 -0.24
CA LEU A 93 7.90 0.68 -0.62
C LEU A 93 8.52 0.46 -2.00
N GLU A 94 8.17 1.28 -2.99
CA GLU A 94 8.71 1.16 -4.36
C GLU A 94 10.24 1.32 -4.39
N LEU A 95 10.77 2.31 -3.68
CA LEU A 95 12.21 2.53 -3.56
C LEU A 95 12.90 1.38 -2.81
N TYR A 96 12.24 0.82 -1.79
CA TYR A 96 12.76 -0.37 -1.11
C TYR A 96 12.81 -1.57 -2.05
N CYS A 97 11.76 -1.83 -2.83
CA CYS A 97 11.72 -2.90 -3.82
C CYS A 97 12.77 -2.69 -4.93
N ALA A 98 12.94 -1.45 -5.42
CA ALA A 98 13.97 -1.12 -6.41
C ALA A 98 15.38 -1.43 -5.87
N ARG A 99 15.65 -1.07 -4.61
CA ARG A 99 16.91 -1.43 -3.94
C ARG A 99 17.10 -2.95 -3.83
N MET A 100 16.04 -3.71 -3.58
CA MET A 100 16.13 -5.19 -3.56
C MET A 100 16.45 -5.76 -4.94
N VAL A 101 15.94 -5.15 -6.02
CA VAL A 101 16.34 -5.52 -7.41
C VAL A 101 17.82 -5.27 -7.63
N ASP A 102 18.35 -4.14 -7.19
CA ASP A 102 19.78 -3.85 -7.31
C ASP A 102 20.63 -4.84 -6.50
N GLU A 103 20.23 -5.15 -5.26
CA GLU A 103 20.94 -6.11 -4.40
C GLU A 103 20.91 -7.54 -4.98
N GLU A 104 19.78 -7.96 -5.58
CA GLU A 104 19.67 -9.24 -6.30
C GLU A 104 20.67 -9.32 -7.45
N MET A 105 20.90 -8.20 -8.17
CA MET A 105 21.75 -8.16 -9.35
C MET A 105 23.25 -7.97 -9.06
N THR A 106 23.58 -7.25 -7.98
CA THR A 106 24.94 -6.78 -7.70
C THR A 106 25.51 -7.28 -6.38
N GLY A 107 24.69 -7.86 -5.51
CA GLY A 107 25.09 -8.38 -4.21
C GLY A 107 25.91 -9.68 -4.31
N ASN A 108 26.51 -10.07 -3.20
CA ASN A 108 27.10 -11.41 -3.10
C ASN A 108 25.99 -12.48 -3.08
N ALA A 109 26.35 -13.75 -3.29
CA ALA A 109 25.37 -14.83 -3.44
C ALA A 109 24.35 -14.94 -2.28
N ALA A 110 24.77 -14.65 -1.05
CA ALA A 110 23.89 -14.74 0.14
C ALA A 110 22.93 -13.53 0.20
N SER A 111 23.44 -12.31 0.00
CA SER A 111 22.61 -11.10 -0.02
C SER A 111 21.66 -11.04 -1.22
N ALA A 112 22.10 -11.54 -2.38
CA ALA A 112 21.28 -11.63 -3.57
C ALA A 112 20.09 -12.62 -3.38
N ASP A 113 20.31 -13.80 -2.78
CA ASP A 113 19.23 -14.76 -2.49
C ASP A 113 18.24 -14.21 -1.46
N GLU A 114 18.75 -13.55 -0.41
CA GLU A 114 17.90 -12.90 0.58
C GLU A 114 17.03 -11.80 -0.06
N ALA A 115 17.64 -10.92 -0.87
CA ALA A 115 16.93 -9.84 -1.58
C ALA A 115 15.87 -10.41 -2.52
N ARG A 116 16.19 -11.44 -3.29
CA ARG A 116 15.24 -12.16 -4.16
C ARG A 116 14.03 -12.66 -3.37
N LEU A 117 14.25 -13.35 -2.26
CA LEU A 117 13.15 -13.91 -1.45
C LEU A 117 12.25 -12.83 -0.84
N ILE A 118 12.85 -11.75 -0.32
CA ILE A 118 12.09 -10.61 0.21
C ILE A 118 11.29 -9.94 -0.90
N LEU A 119 11.90 -9.72 -2.06
CA LEU A 119 11.25 -9.10 -3.21
C LEU A 119 10.08 -9.94 -3.70
N GLU A 120 10.21 -11.27 -3.73
CA GLU A 120 9.13 -12.18 -4.13
C GLU A 120 7.87 -12.02 -3.26
N VAL A 121 8.00 -11.84 -1.94
CA VAL A 121 6.85 -11.59 -1.05
C VAL A 121 6.30 -10.18 -1.23
N LEU A 122 7.16 -9.19 -1.42
CA LEU A 122 6.74 -7.79 -1.54
C LEU A 122 6.11 -7.47 -2.91
N MET A 123 6.42 -8.23 -3.96
CA MET A 123 5.99 -7.94 -5.33
C MET A 123 4.48 -7.78 -5.51
N PRO A 124 3.62 -8.70 -4.99
CA PRO A 124 2.17 -8.51 -5.04
C PRO A 124 1.70 -7.22 -4.32
N ILE A 125 2.36 -6.86 -3.23
CA ILE A 125 2.05 -5.67 -2.45
C ILE A 125 2.49 -4.42 -3.20
N ALA A 126 3.73 -4.38 -3.71
CA ALA A 126 4.27 -3.27 -4.48
C ALA A 126 3.40 -2.94 -5.71
N LYS A 127 2.84 -3.95 -6.36
CA LYS A 127 1.89 -3.73 -7.46
C LYS A 127 0.52 -3.25 -6.98
N SER A 128 -0.07 -3.92 -5.99
CA SER A 128 -1.50 -3.79 -5.70
C SER A 128 -1.82 -2.72 -4.69
N TRP A 129 -1.04 -2.58 -3.63
CA TRP A 129 -1.32 -1.61 -2.59
C TRP A 129 -1.28 -0.15 -3.11
N PRO A 130 -0.23 0.28 -3.85
CA PRO A 130 -0.23 1.62 -4.46
C PRO A 130 -1.36 1.81 -5.46
N SER A 131 -1.65 0.79 -6.28
CA SER A 131 -2.72 0.86 -7.28
C SER A 131 -4.09 1.15 -6.67
N GLU A 132 -4.35 0.69 -5.46
CA GLU A 132 -5.61 0.93 -4.76
C GLU A 132 -5.57 2.22 -3.94
N TRP A 133 -4.58 2.36 -3.06
CA TRP A 133 -4.58 3.44 -2.10
C TRP A 133 -4.11 4.78 -2.68
N CYS A 134 -3.31 4.78 -3.74
CA CYS A 134 -3.02 6.00 -4.47
C CYS A 134 -4.19 6.40 -5.42
N LEU A 135 -5.03 5.45 -5.85
CA LEU A 135 -6.30 5.77 -6.49
C LEU A 135 -7.29 6.39 -5.49
N GLU A 136 -7.36 5.88 -4.25
CA GLU A 136 -8.13 6.52 -3.19
C GLU A 136 -7.60 7.93 -2.87
N ALA A 137 -6.28 8.12 -2.88
CA ALA A 137 -5.69 9.46 -2.79
C ALA A 137 -6.19 10.40 -3.91
N ASN A 138 -6.30 9.92 -5.15
CA ASN A 138 -6.88 10.70 -6.26
C ASN A 138 -8.36 10.97 -6.06
N SER A 139 -9.14 10.04 -5.51
CA SER A 139 -10.54 10.24 -5.12
C SER A 139 -10.67 11.36 -4.08
N LEU A 140 -9.83 11.33 -3.06
CA LEU A 140 -9.78 12.39 -2.05
C LEU A 140 -9.31 13.73 -2.62
N ALA A 141 -8.45 13.74 -3.64
CA ALA A 141 -8.04 14.96 -4.33
C ALA A 141 -9.23 15.63 -5.04
N ILE A 142 -10.09 14.85 -5.70
CA ILE A 142 -11.35 15.33 -6.27
C ILE A 142 -12.25 15.89 -5.16
N GLN A 143 -12.39 15.18 -4.05
CA GLN A 143 -13.21 15.60 -2.91
C GLN A 143 -12.72 16.93 -2.31
N VAL A 144 -11.42 17.17 -2.19
CA VAL A 144 -10.84 18.44 -1.72
C VAL A 144 -11.19 19.60 -2.64
N HIS A 145 -11.23 19.38 -3.96
CA HIS A 145 -11.63 20.38 -4.93
C HIS A 145 -13.16 20.63 -4.94
N GLY A 146 -13.95 19.71 -4.38
CA GLY A 146 -15.40 19.77 -4.45
C GLY A 146 -15.91 19.68 -5.91
N GLY A 147 -16.95 20.44 -6.25
CA GLY A 147 -17.51 20.44 -7.62
C GLY A 147 -16.50 20.75 -8.72
N TYR A 148 -15.50 21.56 -8.44
CA TYR A 148 -14.43 21.87 -9.41
C TYR A 148 -13.56 20.66 -9.74
N GLY A 149 -13.36 19.74 -8.78
CA GLY A 149 -12.62 18.50 -9.01
C GLY A 149 -13.29 17.53 -10.00
N TYR A 150 -14.56 17.74 -10.28
CA TYR A 150 -15.33 16.96 -11.25
C TYR A 150 -15.28 17.56 -12.68
N THR A 151 -14.73 18.76 -12.84
CA THR A 151 -14.61 19.46 -14.11
C THR A 151 -13.26 19.22 -14.76
N ARG A 152 -13.13 19.50 -16.05
CA ARG A 152 -11.87 19.45 -16.80
C ARG A 152 -10.98 20.68 -16.61
N ASP A 153 -11.42 21.66 -15.82
CA ASP A 153 -10.63 22.85 -15.50
C ASP A 153 -9.49 22.51 -14.51
N PHE A 154 -9.61 21.37 -13.81
CA PHE A 154 -8.61 20.84 -12.90
C PHE A 154 -8.21 19.42 -13.31
N PRO A 155 -6.92 19.03 -13.18
CA PRO A 155 -6.45 17.75 -13.70
C PRO A 155 -6.78 16.55 -12.80
N VAL A 156 -7.35 16.76 -11.61
CA VAL A 156 -7.52 15.70 -10.60
C VAL A 156 -8.47 14.58 -11.02
N GLU A 157 -9.49 14.89 -11.84
CA GLU A 157 -10.40 13.88 -12.40
C GLU A 157 -9.69 12.97 -13.41
N GLN A 158 -8.74 13.52 -14.16
CA GLN A 158 -7.94 12.75 -15.11
C GLN A 158 -6.97 11.83 -14.35
N TYR A 159 -6.29 12.31 -13.32
CA TYR A 159 -5.41 11.48 -12.52
C TYR A 159 -6.14 10.29 -11.91
N TRP A 160 -7.36 10.48 -11.43
CA TRP A 160 -8.18 9.39 -10.92
C TRP A 160 -8.54 8.37 -12.01
N ARG A 161 -8.98 8.83 -13.19
CA ARG A 161 -9.32 7.94 -14.31
C ARG A 161 -8.12 7.14 -14.81
N ASP A 162 -6.98 7.80 -14.96
CA ASP A 162 -5.75 7.16 -15.46
C ASP A 162 -5.23 6.15 -14.44
N ASN A 163 -5.27 6.49 -13.14
CA ASN A 163 -4.80 5.60 -12.07
C ASN A 163 -5.69 4.36 -11.91
N ARG A 164 -6.96 4.43 -12.28
CA ARG A 164 -7.89 3.29 -12.19
C ARG A 164 -7.43 2.07 -13.00
N LEU A 165 -6.71 2.27 -14.09
CA LEU A 165 -6.15 1.19 -14.89
C LEU A 165 -5.12 0.36 -14.12
N ASN A 166 -4.35 0.98 -13.23
CA ASN A 166 -3.27 0.31 -12.48
C ASN A 166 -3.77 -0.83 -11.58
N MET A 167 -5.04 -0.84 -11.18
CA MET A 167 -5.66 -1.95 -10.44
C MET A 167 -5.92 -3.19 -11.32
N ILE A 168 -5.93 -3.03 -12.65
CA ILE A 168 -6.44 -4.04 -13.59
C ILE A 168 -5.30 -4.74 -14.32
N HIS A 169 -4.43 -3.99 -15.02
CA HIS A 169 -3.37 -4.58 -15.85
C HIS A 169 -2.25 -5.18 -15.01
N GLU A 170 -1.42 -6.05 -15.60
CA GLU A 170 -0.34 -6.80 -14.95
C GLU A 170 -0.82 -7.67 -13.75
N GLY A 171 -2.08 -8.10 -13.82
CA GLY A 171 -2.79 -8.88 -12.82
C GLY A 171 -3.65 -8.04 -11.87
N THR A 172 -4.93 -8.38 -11.81
CA THR A 172 -5.89 -7.75 -10.91
C THR A 172 -5.53 -8.00 -9.44
N HIS A 173 -6.16 -7.27 -8.53
CA HIS A 173 -5.98 -7.48 -7.08
C HIS A 173 -6.22 -8.93 -6.65
N GLY A 174 -7.25 -9.58 -7.17
CA GLY A 174 -7.51 -10.99 -6.86
C GLY A 174 -6.36 -11.91 -7.29
N ILE A 175 -5.76 -11.66 -8.46
CA ILE A 175 -4.59 -12.43 -8.94
C ILE A 175 -3.37 -12.19 -8.03
N GLN A 176 -3.09 -10.93 -7.66
CA GLN A 176 -1.97 -10.61 -6.78
C GLN A 176 -2.18 -11.18 -5.37
N ALA A 177 -3.40 -11.12 -4.86
CA ALA A 177 -3.76 -11.65 -3.56
C ALA A 177 -3.63 -13.19 -3.51
N ALA A 178 -4.12 -13.88 -4.53
CA ALA A 178 -3.95 -15.32 -4.67
C ALA A 178 -2.47 -15.72 -4.81
N ASP A 179 -1.67 -14.94 -5.54
CA ASP A 179 -0.22 -15.14 -5.64
C ASP A 179 0.48 -14.96 -4.28
N LEU A 180 0.11 -13.92 -3.52
CA LEU A 180 0.67 -13.66 -2.19
C LEU A 180 0.37 -14.80 -1.22
N LEU A 181 -0.90 -15.09 -0.97
CA LEU A 181 -1.34 -16.06 0.04
C LEU A 181 -1.12 -17.51 -0.41
N GLY A 182 -1.31 -17.80 -1.70
CA GLY A 182 -1.21 -19.17 -2.24
C GLY A 182 0.21 -19.61 -2.55
N ARG A 183 1.15 -18.68 -2.76
CA ARG A 183 2.49 -19.03 -3.21
C ARG A 183 3.60 -18.30 -2.46
N LYS A 184 3.57 -16.97 -2.39
CA LYS A 184 4.72 -16.18 -1.96
C LYS A 184 5.05 -16.36 -0.49
N VAL A 185 4.04 -16.34 0.39
CA VAL A 185 4.25 -16.57 1.84
C VAL A 185 4.63 -18.00 2.17
N LEU A 186 4.34 -18.96 1.27
CA LEU A 186 4.67 -20.38 1.43
C LEU A 186 6.01 -20.77 0.77
N MET A 187 6.61 -19.86 -0.01
CA MET A 187 7.80 -20.12 -0.81
C MET A 187 8.95 -20.64 0.03
N GLU A 188 9.61 -21.70 -0.44
CA GLU A 188 10.71 -22.38 0.25
C GLU A 188 10.37 -22.74 1.72
N GLY A 189 9.16 -23.31 1.94
CA GLY A 189 8.69 -23.66 3.27
C GLY A 189 8.43 -22.45 4.20
N GLY A 190 8.10 -21.29 3.61
CA GLY A 190 7.84 -20.06 4.34
C GLY A 190 9.09 -19.21 4.62
N LYS A 191 10.26 -19.59 4.10
CA LYS A 191 11.53 -18.87 4.31
C LYS A 191 11.43 -17.41 3.91
N ALA A 192 10.80 -17.10 2.77
CA ALA A 192 10.66 -15.73 2.29
C ALA A 192 9.88 -14.83 3.27
N TRP A 193 8.77 -15.32 3.80
CA TRP A 193 7.98 -14.63 4.81
C TRP A 193 8.76 -14.49 6.14
N GLN A 194 9.48 -15.52 6.57
CA GLN A 194 10.31 -15.44 7.78
C GLN A 194 11.41 -14.38 7.65
N LEU A 195 12.07 -14.27 6.51
CA LEU A 195 13.07 -13.24 6.25
C LEU A 195 12.48 -11.84 6.32
N LEU A 196 11.30 -11.61 5.73
CA LEU A 196 10.61 -10.32 5.81
C LEU A 196 10.26 -9.97 7.26
N LYS A 197 9.74 -10.92 8.05
CA LYS A 197 9.47 -10.72 9.48
C LYS A 197 10.72 -10.31 10.24
N LEU A 198 11.86 -10.92 9.95
CA LEU A 198 13.14 -10.54 10.58
C LEU A 198 13.56 -9.11 10.24
N LYS A 199 13.38 -8.67 8.99
CA LYS A 199 13.67 -7.28 8.60
C LYS A 199 12.76 -6.29 9.32
N ILE A 200 11.47 -6.60 9.43
CA ILE A 200 10.50 -5.77 10.17
C ILE A 200 10.90 -5.70 11.65
N ALA A 201 11.24 -6.83 12.27
CA ALA A 201 11.65 -6.88 13.68
C ALA A 201 12.92 -6.06 13.97
N VAL A 202 13.85 -5.97 13.02
CA VAL A 202 15.03 -5.09 13.16
C VAL A 202 14.61 -3.63 13.24
N THR A 203 13.69 -3.19 12.37
CA THR A 203 13.16 -1.82 12.38
C THR A 203 12.41 -1.55 13.69
N SER A 204 11.52 -2.47 14.11
CA SER A 204 10.77 -2.36 15.36
C SER A 204 11.68 -2.21 16.58
N LYS A 205 12.71 -3.03 16.69
CA LYS A 205 13.72 -2.92 17.78
C LYS A 205 14.46 -1.59 17.77
N ARG A 206 14.79 -1.04 16.60
CA ARG A 206 15.41 0.29 16.49
C ARG A 206 14.44 1.38 16.92
N ALA A 207 13.18 1.32 16.50
CA ALA A 207 12.14 2.28 16.84
C ALA A 207 11.86 2.28 18.37
N ALA A 208 11.82 1.11 19.00
CA ALA A 208 11.58 0.97 20.43
C ALA A 208 12.64 1.66 21.34
N GLN A 209 13.78 2.07 20.77
CA GLN A 209 14.78 2.86 21.49
C GLN A 209 14.41 4.34 21.64
N TYR A 210 13.40 4.80 20.90
CA TYR A 210 12.90 6.17 20.94
C TYR A 210 11.53 6.17 21.62
N ALA A 211 11.39 6.95 22.71
CA ALA A 211 10.14 7.00 23.50
C ALA A 211 8.92 7.33 22.65
N GLU A 212 9.09 8.23 21.65
CA GLU A 212 8.03 8.69 20.76
C GLU A 212 7.59 7.62 19.75
N LEU A 213 8.41 6.61 19.49
CA LEU A 213 8.14 5.55 18.51
C LEU A 213 7.86 4.18 19.14
N ALA A 214 8.08 4.02 20.44
CA ALA A 214 7.93 2.73 21.11
C ALA A 214 6.51 2.16 21.01
N GLY A 215 5.48 3.01 21.06
CA GLY A 215 4.09 2.60 20.84
C GLY A 215 3.87 2.05 19.44
N TYR A 216 4.33 2.76 18.41
CA TYR A 216 4.22 2.33 17.01
C TYR A 216 5.00 1.03 16.74
N ALA A 217 6.14 0.84 17.38
CA ALA A 217 6.87 -0.42 17.30
C ALA A 217 6.04 -1.60 17.83
N GLY A 218 5.36 -1.44 18.97
CA GLY A 218 4.45 -2.43 19.51
C GLY A 218 3.24 -2.72 18.63
N ASP A 219 2.66 -1.68 18.03
CA ASP A 219 1.55 -1.81 17.08
C ASP A 219 1.97 -2.58 15.82
N LEU A 220 3.19 -2.32 15.30
CA LEU A 220 3.73 -3.04 14.16
C LEU A 220 3.99 -4.51 14.48
N ASP A 221 4.59 -4.82 15.63
CA ASP A 221 4.84 -6.21 16.07
C ASP A 221 3.52 -6.99 16.22
N SER A 222 2.48 -6.32 16.74
CA SER A 222 1.13 -6.88 16.85
C SER A 222 0.51 -7.14 15.46
N ALA A 223 0.70 -6.22 14.52
CA ALA A 223 0.21 -6.37 13.14
C ALA A 223 0.91 -7.56 12.43
N VAL A 224 2.23 -7.71 12.59
CA VAL A 224 3.00 -8.86 12.05
C VAL A 224 2.48 -10.17 12.61
N THR A 225 2.24 -10.23 13.92
CA THR A 225 1.68 -11.41 14.59
C THR A 225 0.31 -11.76 14.04
N ALA A 226 -0.57 -10.77 13.93
CA ALA A 226 -1.94 -10.96 13.41
C ALA A 226 -1.95 -11.48 11.96
N VAL A 227 -1.06 -10.97 11.10
CA VAL A 227 -0.91 -11.44 9.71
C VAL A 227 -0.36 -12.87 9.67
N ASP A 228 0.62 -13.20 10.53
CA ASP A 228 1.19 -14.55 10.61
C ASP A 228 0.12 -15.57 11.06
N ASP A 229 -0.70 -15.22 12.03
CA ASP A 229 -1.78 -16.08 12.52
C ASP A 229 -2.90 -16.24 11.48
N ALA A 230 -3.25 -15.16 10.77
CA ALA A 230 -4.20 -15.24 9.65
C ALA A 230 -3.69 -16.10 8.48
N THR A 231 -2.37 -16.09 8.21
CA THR A 231 -1.76 -17.00 7.24
C THR A 231 -1.98 -18.46 7.63
N LYS A 232 -1.73 -18.80 8.91
CA LYS A 232 -1.97 -20.16 9.43
C LYS A 232 -3.44 -20.54 9.39
N ALA A 233 -4.32 -19.61 9.80
CA ALA A 233 -5.77 -19.84 9.81
C ALA A 233 -6.32 -20.11 8.42
N ALA A 234 -5.92 -19.33 7.41
CA ALA A 234 -6.33 -19.52 6.03
C ALA A 234 -5.99 -20.95 5.52
N TRP A 235 -4.81 -21.45 5.88
CA TRP A 235 -4.32 -22.78 5.46
C TRP A 235 -4.66 -23.93 6.42
N ALA A 236 -5.50 -23.70 7.43
CA ALA A 236 -5.77 -24.69 8.48
C ALA A 236 -6.32 -26.04 7.96
N THR A 237 -7.05 -26.05 6.84
CA THR A 237 -7.58 -27.29 6.22
C THR A 237 -6.66 -27.88 5.15
N GLY A 238 -5.65 -27.12 4.70
CA GLY A 238 -4.82 -27.49 3.55
C GLY A 238 -5.53 -27.42 2.20
N ASN A 239 -6.80 -27.00 2.16
CA ASN A 239 -7.57 -26.87 0.92
C ASN A 239 -7.29 -25.49 0.27
N PRO A 240 -6.68 -25.42 -0.92
CA PRO A 240 -6.38 -24.14 -1.57
C PRO A 240 -7.62 -23.28 -1.88
N ASN A 241 -8.76 -23.87 -2.22
CA ASN A 241 -9.98 -23.14 -2.53
C ASN A 241 -10.51 -22.40 -1.29
N GLU A 242 -10.43 -23.03 -0.11
CA GLU A 242 -10.81 -22.39 1.15
C GLU A 242 -9.77 -21.34 1.56
N ALA A 243 -8.48 -21.67 1.46
CA ALA A 243 -7.40 -20.77 1.85
C ALA A 243 -7.43 -19.45 1.05
N LEU A 244 -7.76 -19.51 -0.24
CA LEU A 244 -7.74 -18.36 -1.14
C LEU A 244 -9.08 -17.61 -1.22
N ALA A 245 -10.16 -18.12 -0.60
CA ALA A 245 -11.47 -17.48 -0.61
C ALA A 245 -11.43 -16.01 -0.12
N ASN A 246 -10.55 -15.72 0.86
CA ASN A 246 -10.38 -14.40 1.46
C ASN A 246 -8.99 -13.81 1.19
N ALA A 247 -8.38 -14.13 0.05
CA ALA A 247 -7.03 -13.66 -0.28
C ALA A 247 -6.95 -12.12 -0.42
N VAL A 248 -8.01 -11.45 -0.91
CA VAL A 248 -8.01 -9.98 -1.06
C VAL A 248 -7.99 -9.28 0.30
N PRO A 249 -8.88 -9.56 1.27
CA PRO A 249 -8.76 -9.03 2.62
C PRO A 249 -7.39 -9.31 3.28
N TYR A 250 -6.83 -10.50 3.07
CA TYR A 250 -5.48 -10.84 3.54
C TYR A 250 -4.43 -9.90 2.95
N MET A 251 -4.43 -9.69 1.62
CA MET A 251 -3.49 -8.80 0.95
C MET A 251 -3.62 -7.34 1.42
N GLN A 252 -4.85 -6.87 1.69
CA GLN A 252 -5.09 -5.53 2.24
C GLN A 252 -4.40 -5.36 3.60
N ALA A 253 -4.60 -6.33 4.49
CA ALA A 253 -3.98 -6.30 5.81
C ALA A 253 -2.45 -6.40 5.73
N PHE A 254 -1.94 -7.31 4.91
CA PHE A 254 -0.51 -7.48 4.70
C PHE A 254 0.13 -6.19 4.15
N GLY A 255 -0.51 -5.57 3.16
CA GLY A 255 -0.04 -4.32 2.58
C GLY A 255 0.00 -3.16 3.59
N HIS A 256 -1.04 -3.02 4.42
CA HIS A 256 -1.05 -2.00 5.49
C HIS A 256 0.05 -2.22 6.52
N MET A 257 0.30 -3.46 6.92
CA MET A 257 1.42 -3.82 7.79
C MET A 257 2.76 -3.44 7.16
N VAL A 258 2.97 -3.71 5.88
CA VAL A 258 4.21 -3.35 5.16
C VAL A 258 4.38 -1.83 5.09
N ILE A 259 3.33 -1.07 4.80
CA ILE A 259 3.41 0.39 4.76
C ILE A 259 3.63 0.98 6.16
N ALA A 260 3.05 0.41 7.21
CA ALA A 260 3.36 0.80 8.58
C ALA A 260 4.85 0.60 8.90
N TRP A 261 5.45 -0.50 8.44
CA TRP A 261 6.89 -0.70 8.53
C TRP A 261 7.68 0.38 7.80
N MET A 262 7.31 0.73 6.57
CA MET A 262 7.97 1.83 5.82
C MET A 262 7.88 3.15 6.60
N TRP A 263 6.72 3.48 7.15
CA TRP A 263 6.54 4.69 7.94
C TRP A 263 7.36 4.70 9.23
N LEU A 264 7.53 3.55 9.88
CA LEU A 264 8.35 3.46 11.08
C LEU A 264 9.83 3.67 10.76
N ASP A 265 10.34 3.10 9.68
CA ASP A 265 11.72 3.30 9.24
C ASP A 265 11.99 4.76 8.84
N ILE A 266 11.05 5.41 8.13
CA ILE A 266 11.11 6.85 7.84
C ILE A 266 11.17 7.67 9.13
N ALA A 267 10.33 7.35 10.14
CA ALA A 267 10.28 8.07 11.39
C ALA A 267 11.60 7.96 12.17
N ILE A 268 12.21 6.77 12.25
CA ILE A 268 13.53 6.56 12.86
C ILE A 268 14.59 7.45 12.21
N ASN A 269 14.63 7.47 10.88
CA ASN A 269 15.63 8.23 10.14
C ASN A 269 15.43 9.74 10.29
N LYS A 270 14.19 10.22 10.43
CA LYS A 270 13.88 11.63 10.70
C LYS A 270 14.32 12.08 12.10
N ILE A 271 14.10 11.25 13.13
CA ILE A 271 14.59 11.54 14.49
C ILE A 271 16.12 11.58 14.49
N ALA A 272 16.79 10.67 13.81
CA ALA A 272 18.25 10.63 13.73
C ALA A 272 18.88 11.90 13.13
N VAL A 273 18.15 12.64 12.26
CA VAL A 273 18.59 13.92 11.68
C VAL A 273 17.93 15.12 12.35
N GLN A 274 17.37 14.96 13.56
CA GLN A 274 16.67 15.99 14.34
C GLN A 274 15.51 16.67 13.58
N ALA A 275 14.96 16.01 12.58
CA ALA A 275 13.76 16.48 11.88
C ALA A 275 12.52 16.09 12.69
N ILE A 276 11.69 17.06 12.99
CA ILE A 276 10.50 16.91 13.83
C ILE A 276 9.52 15.88 13.24
N TYR A 277 8.84 15.16 14.17
CA TYR A 277 7.67 14.32 14.05
C TYR A 277 6.90 14.39 12.71
N THR A 278 6.60 13.25 12.11
CA THR A 278 5.80 13.21 10.87
C THR A 278 4.32 12.96 11.18
N PRO A 279 3.45 13.96 11.00
CA PRO A 279 2.00 13.77 11.14
C PRO A 279 1.46 12.61 10.27
N ALA A 280 2.10 12.33 9.14
CA ALA A 280 1.72 11.23 8.25
C ALA A 280 1.97 9.85 8.88
N THR A 281 3.07 9.66 9.62
CA THR A 281 3.31 8.42 10.38
C THR A 281 2.21 8.21 11.43
N ALA A 282 1.93 9.25 12.24
CA ALA A 282 0.87 9.17 13.24
C ALA A 282 -0.51 8.91 12.60
N TYR A 283 -0.81 9.60 11.49
CA TYR A 283 -2.05 9.36 10.76
C TYR A 283 -2.15 7.89 10.34
N PHE A 284 -1.10 7.33 9.73
CA PHE A 284 -1.13 5.96 9.26
C PHE A 284 -1.35 4.96 10.42
N TYR A 285 -0.62 5.13 11.53
CA TYR A 285 -0.75 4.24 12.68
C TYR A 285 -2.11 4.36 13.40
N HIS A 286 -2.69 5.56 13.45
CA HIS A 286 -3.94 5.77 14.18
C HIS A 286 -5.20 5.56 13.33
N TYR A 287 -5.14 5.81 12.01
CA TYR A 287 -6.32 5.78 11.14
C TYR A 287 -6.32 4.64 10.12
N GLU A 288 -5.15 4.17 9.71
CA GLU A 288 -5.03 3.19 8.63
C GLU A 288 -4.67 1.81 9.17
N LEU A 289 -3.62 1.67 9.96
CA LEU A 289 -3.19 0.38 10.49
C LEU A 289 -4.29 -0.38 11.24
N PRO A 290 -5.17 0.25 12.05
CA PRO A 290 -6.26 -0.46 12.74
C PRO A 290 -7.27 -1.15 11.81
N LYS A 291 -7.36 -0.76 10.55
CA LYS A 291 -8.25 -1.39 9.55
C LYS A 291 -7.91 -2.86 9.33
N ILE A 292 -6.66 -3.27 9.54
CA ILE A 292 -6.23 -4.67 9.36
C ILE A 292 -7.08 -5.63 10.20
N THR A 293 -7.53 -5.21 11.38
CA THR A 293 -8.34 -6.06 12.26
C THR A 293 -9.63 -6.53 11.59
N ALA A 294 -10.34 -5.63 10.89
CA ALA A 294 -11.56 -5.99 10.19
C ALA A 294 -11.31 -7.00 9.06
N TRP A 295 -10.26 -6.77 8.27
CA TRP A 295 -9.90 -7.68 7.17
C TRP A 295 -9.42 -9.04 7.67
N LEU A 296 -8.58 -9.07 8.71
CA LEU A 296 -8.07 -10.32 9.27
C LEU A 296 -9.14 -11.12 10.00
N ASN A 297 -10.18 -10.48 10.54
CA ASN A 297 -11.33 -11.19 11.09
C ASN A 297 -12.04 -12.03 10.02
N VAL A 298 -12.21 -11.51 8.81
CA VAL A 298 -12.79 -12.26 7.69
C VAL A 298 -11.89 -13.45 7.31
N VAL A 299 -10.56 -13.25 7.24
CA VAL A 299 -9.60 -14.31 6.94
C VAL A 299 -9.62 -15.40 8.03
N ASN A 300 -9.56 -14.99 9.30
CA ASN A 300 -9.51 -15.90 10.44
C ASN A 300 -10.78 -16.71 10.61
N SER A 301 -11.96 -16.14 10.26
CA SER A 301 -13.23 -16.88 10.27
C SER A 301 -13.32 -17.93 9.15
N ARG A 302 -12.45 -17.84 8.13
CA ARG A 302 -12.48 -18.66 6.92
C ARG A 302 -13.87 -18.63 6.27
N ASP A 303 -14.47 -17.46 6.22
CA ASP A 303 -15.77 -17.25 5.61
C ASP A 303 -15.78 -17.68 4.13
N LEU A 304 -16.76 -18.46 3.75
CA LEU A 304 -16.87 -18.99 2.38
C LEU A 304 -18.10 -18.43 1.64
N THR A 305 -18.74 -17.39 2.15
CA THR A 305 -19.93 -16.79 1.54
C THR A 305 -19.69 -16.49 0.07
N CYS A 306 -18.59 -15.77 -0.26
CA CYS A 306 -18.30 -15.44 -1.65
C CYS A 306 -17.93 -16.64 -2.51
N ALA A 307 -17.25 -17.65 -1.93
CA ALA A 307 -16.82 -18.84 -2.67
C ALA A 307 -17.98 -19.81 -2.96
N ASN A 308 -19.00 -19.81 -2.12
CA ASN A 308 -20.15 -20.70 -2.20
C ASN A 308 -21.36 -20.08 -2.91
N MET A 309 -21.29 -18.78 -3.29
CA MET A 309 -22.39 -18.08 -3.96
C MET A 309 -22.70 -18.73 -5.31
N ALA A 310 -23.94 -19.16 -5.51
CA ALA A 310 -24.38 -19.75 -6.76
C ALA A 310 -24.70 -18.66 -7.79
N GLU A 311 -24.57 -19.00 -9.09
CA GLU A 311 -24.76 -18.02 -10.19
C GLU A 311 -26.20 -17.46 -10.22
N ASP A 312 -27.18 -18.23 -9.83
CA ASP A 312 -28.60 -17.86 -9.80
C ASP A 312 -29.00 -17.03 -8.57
N GLU A 313 -28.08 -16.79 -7.66
CA GLU A 313 -28.27 -15.93 -6.49
C GLU A 313 -27.77 -14.47 -6.70
N PHE A 314 -27.17 -14.18 -7.87
CA PHE A 314 -26.83 -12.82 -8.30
C PHE A 314 -28.01 -12.22 -9.07
#